data_83d78513adbba6a1c9c35c651d3c0ebb
#
_entry.id   83d78513adbba6a1c9c35c651d3c0ebb
#
_cell.length_a   1.000
_cell.length_b   1.000
_cell.length_c   1.000
_cell.angle_alpha   90.00
_cell.angle_beta   90.00
_cell.angle_gamma   90.00
#
_symmetry.space_group_name_H-M   'P 1'
#
loop_
_entity.id
_entity.type
_entity.pdbx_description
1 polymer ?
#
loop_
_entity_poly.entity_id
_entity_poly.type
_entity_poly.pdbx_seq_one_letter_code
_entity_poly.pdbx_strand_id
1 'polypeptide(L)'
;MNDATFYLWTGIAGAVYTGFAALRYYSLSGTQLISASRAKKMIKSGEIKHVVDVRSKFEWDFGHYPGAVHMPVNVISAERLKKFDKNDGILTLCNTGQRARAGAEKIASFGFKKVYYIDGTYSTIL
;
A
#
# COMPACT_ATOMS: atom_id res chain seq x y z
N MET A 1 28.80 -25.82 -25.72
CA MET A 1 28.93 -24.61 -24.88
C MET A 1 29.94 -24.92 -23.77
N ASN A 2 30.93 -24.07 -23.58
CA ASN A 2 31.89 -24.26 -22.49
C ASN A 2 31.30 -23.71 -21.16
N ASP A 3 31.95 -24.03 -20.03
CA ASP A 3 31.44 -23.63 -18.70
C ASP A 3 31.34 -22.12 -18.54
N ALA A 4 32.28 -21.36 -19.07
CA ALA A 4 32.28 -19.90 -18.98
C ALA A 4 31.07 -19.29 -19.70
N THR A 5 30.74 -19.80 -20.89
CA THR A 5 29.57 -19.35 -21.64
C THR A 5 28.27 -19.72 -20.91
N PHE A 6 28.21 -20.92 -20.32
CA PHE A 6 27.06 -21.34 -19.55
C PHE A 6 26.81 -20.43 -18.34
N TYR A 7 27.84 -20.12 -17.55
CA TYR A 7 27.70 -19.22 -16.41
C TYR A 7 27.34 -17.79 -16.82
N LEU A 8 27.85 -17.31 -17.93
CA LEU A 8 27.50 -15.98 -18.45
C LEU A 8 25.99 -15.90 -18.75
N TRP A 9 25.46 -16.86 -19.48
CA TRP A 9 24.04 -16.86 -19.87
C TRP A 9 23.11 -17.06 -18.67
N THR A 10 23.44 -17.91 -17.71
CA THR A 10 22.64 -18.08 -16.49
C THR A 10 22.64 -16.82 -15.62
N GLY A 11 23.77 -16.13 -15.52
CA GLY A 11 23.86 -14.86 -14.81
C GLY A 11 23.00 -13.77 -15.44
N ILE A 12 23.05 -13.62 -16.76
CA ILE A 12 22.25 -12.66 -17.52
C ILE A 12 20.76 -12.97 -17.37
N ALA A 13 20.35 -14.22 -17.52
CA ALA A 13 18.96 -14.65 -17.38
C ALA A 13 18.43 -14.35 -15.97
N GLY A 14 19.22 -14.63 -14.92
CA GLY A 14 18.86 -14.34 -13.54
C GLY A 14 18.69 -12.83 -13.28
N ALA A 15 19.60 -12.00 -13.82
CA ALA A 15 19.52 -10.55 -13.66
C ALA A 15 18.29 -9.97 -14.36
N VAL A 16 17.98 -10.42 -15.57
CA VAL A 16 16.79 -10.00 -16.32
C VAL A 16 15.51 -10.38 -15.58
N TYR A 17 15.43 -11.63 -15.08
CA TYR A 17 14.27 -12.09 -14.33
C TYR A 17 14.05 -11.26 -13.05
N THR A 18 15.11 -11.03 -12.26
CA THR A 18 15.03 -10.25 -11.03
C THR A 18 14.60 -8.81 -11.31
N GLY A 19 15.17 -8.17 -12.32
CA GLY A 19 14.79 -6.81 -12.72
C GLY A 19 13.35 -6.71 -13.19
N PHE A 20 12.89 -7.69 -13.96
CA PHE A 20 11.50 -7.75 -14.43
C PHE A 20 10.53 -7.96 -13.28
N ALA A 21 10.84 -8.86 -12.34
CA ALA A 21 10.01 -9.12 -11.16
C ALA A 21 9.92 -7.86 -10.27
N ALA A 22 11.02 -7.15 -10.05
CA ALA A 22 11.05 -5.90 -9.29
C ALA A 22 10.21 -4.81 -9.95
N LEU A 23 10.35 -4.60 -11.27
CA LEU A 23 9.54 -3.65 -12.02
C LEU A 23 8.06 -3.97 -11.93
N ARG A 24 7.70 -5.25 -12.08
CA ARG A 24 6.31 -5.69 -11.97
C ARG A 24 5.75 -5.38 -10.59
N TYR A 25 6.50 -5.66 -9.53
CA TYR A 25 6.07 -5.40 -8.15
C TYR A 25 5.82 -3.91 -7.91
N TYR A 26 6.79 -3.05 -8.22
CA TYR A 26 6.69 -1.62 -7.97
C TYR A 26 5.77 -0.88 -8.94
N SER A 27 5.74 -1.27 -10.21
CA SER A 27 4.96 -0.59 -11.24
C SER A 27 3.47 -0.94 -11.22
N LEU A 28 3.13 -2.17 -10.84
CA LEU A 28 1.75 -2.66 -10.89
C LEU A 28 1.02 -2.52 -9.56
N SER A 29 1.71 -2.63 -8.42
CA SER A 29 1.03 -2.51 -7.12
C SER A 29 0.61 -1.07 -6.84
N GLY A 30 1.42 -0.08 -7.25
CA GLY A 30 1.11 1.34 -6.98
C GLY A 30 1.07 1.66 -5.49
N THR A 31 1.62 0.80 -4.62
CA THR A 31 1.59 0.96 -3.17
C THR A 31 2.98 1.18 -2.60
N GLN A 32 3.05 1.90 -1.49
CA GLN A 32 4.32 2.20 -0.84
C GLN A 32 4.20 2.12 0.67
N LEU A 33 5.07 1.33 1.28
CA LEU A 33 5.26 1.34 2.73
C LEU A 33 6.02 2.61 3.11
N ILE A 34 5.47 3.37 4.05
CA ILE A 34 6.09 4.58 4.57
C ILE A 34 6.20 4.51 6.10
N SER A 35 7.10 5.29 6.67
CA SER A 35 7.19 5.40 8.12
C SER A 35 6.02 6.18 8.70
N ALA A 36 5.72 5.96 9.98
CA ALA A 36 4.70 6.74 10.66
C ALA A 36 5.04 8.25 10.66
N SER A 37 6.30 8.58 10.84
CA SER A 37 6.77 9.97 10.79
C SER A 37 6.48 10.62 9.44
N ARG A 38 6.76 9.92 8.34
CA ARG A 38 6.47 10.41 6.99
C ARG A 38 4.97 10.52 6.75
N ALA A 39 4.20 9.54 7.20
CA ALA A 39 2.74 9.56 7.08
C ALA A 39 2.13 10.79 7.77
N LYS A 40 2.59 11.12 8.98
CA LYS A 40 2.15 12.34 9.69
C LYS A 40 2.42 13.59 8.86
N LYS A 41 3.61 13.71 8.30
CA LYS A 41 3.99 14.86 7.45
C LYS A 41 3.13 14.94 6.20
N MET A 42 2.86 13.81 5.56
CA MET A 42 2.08 13.76 4.33
C MET A 42 0.60 14.06 4.56
N ILE A 43 0.07 13.66 5.70
CA ILE A 43 -1.30 14.03 6.11
C ILE A 43 -1.37 15.55 6.35
N LYS A 44 -0.40 16.07 7.06
CA LYS A 44 -0.36 17.51 7.38
C LYS A 44 -0.20 18.37 6.13
N SER A 45 0.60 17.94 5.17
CA SER A 45 0.83 18.65 3.91
C SER A 45 -0.31 18.53 2.90
N GLY A 46 -1.22 17.58 3.10
CA GLY A 46 -2.32 17.31 2.17
C GLY A 46 -1.95 16.32 1.06
N GLU A 47 -0.74 15.76 1.05
CA GLU A 47 -0.39 14.71 0.10
C GLU A 47 -1.21 13.44 0.33
N ILE A 48 -1.51 13.12 1.59
CA ILE A 48 -2.49 12.09 1.97
C ILE A 48 -3.77 12.82 2.33
N LYS A 49 -4.81 12.60 1.55
CA LYS A 49 -6.13 13.21 1.78
C LYS A 49 -7.10 12.31 2.50
N HIS A 50 -6.92 11.01 2.41
CA HIS A 50 -7.84 10.04 2.99
C HIS A 50 -7.06 9.00 3.78
N VAL A 51 -7.50 8.76 5.00
CA VAL A 51 -6.98 7.69 5.85
C VAL A 51 -8.06 6.62 5.93
N VAL A 52 -7.75 5.41 5.49
CA VAL A 52 -8.67 4.29 5.41
C VAL A 52 -8.23 3.22 6.41
N ASP A 53 -9.08 2.96 7.40
CA ASP A 53 -8.85 1.90 8.37
C ASP A 53 -9.46 0.60 7.85
N VAL A 54 -8.61 -0.40 7.62
CA VAL A 54 -9.02 -1.67 7.02
C VAL A 54 -9.20 -2.78 8.05
N ARG A 55 -9.22 -2.42 9.34
CA ARG A 55 -9.42 -3.37 10.43
C ARG A 55 -10.87 -3.78 10.54
N SER A 56 -11.14 -4.78 11.39
CA SER A 56 -12.50 -5.21 11.69
C SER A 56 -13.29 -4.11 12.41
N LYS A 57 -14.64 -4.26 12.40
CA LYS A 57 -15.52 -3.33 13.12
C LYS A 57 -15.24 -3.33 14.62
N PHE A 58 -14.95 -4.48 15.19
CA PHE A 58 -14.62 -4.60 16.61
C PHE A 58 -13.40 -3.76 16.98
N GLU A 59 -12.34 -3.84 16.19
CA GLU A 59 -11.13 -3.04 16.41
C GLU A 59 -11.40 -1.55 16.21
N TRP A 60 -12.14 -1.20 15.19
CA TRP A 60 -12.55 0.18 14.91
C TRP A 60 -13.35 0.78 16.07
N ASP A 61 -14.28 0.04 16.64
CA ASP A 61 -15.13 0.52 17.74
C ASP A 61 -14.32 0.77 19.03
N PHE A 62 -13.21 0.07 19.23
CA PHE A 62 -12.31 0.28 20.37
C PHE A 62 -11.50 1.57 20.26
N GLY A 63 -11.31 2.07 19.07
CA GLY A 63 -10.54 3.28 18.80
C GLY A 63 -10.03 3.30 17.39
N HIS A 64 -9.97 4.47 16.80
CA HIS A 64 -9.50 4.65 15.42
C HIS A 64 -8.94 6.06 15.24
N TYR A 65 -8.25 6.23 14.12
CA TYR A 65 -7.69 7.54 13.77
C TYR A 65 -8.83 8.55 13.50
N PRO A 66 -8.80 9.74 14.12
CA PRO A 66 -9.84 10.75 13.91
C PRO A 66 -9.93 11.15 12.43
N GLY A 67 -11.14 11.07 11.87
CA GLY A 67 -11.37 11.39 10.47
C GLY A 67 -11.12 10.25 9.49
N ALA A 68 -10.68 9.09 9.96
CA ALA A 68 -10.49 7.92 9.11
C ALA A 68 -11.83 7.39 8.59
N VAL A 69 -11.78 6.79 7.41
CA VAL A 69 -12.92 6.05 6.84
C VAL A 69 -12.73 4.57 7.17
N HIS A 70 -13.74 3.94 7.71
CA HIS A 70 -13.72 2.51 8.01
C HIS A 70 -14.10 1.70 6.77
N MET A 71 -13.16 0.92 6.28
CA MET A 71 -13.39 0.10 5.09
C MET A 71 -12.57 -1.19 5.23
N PRO A 72 -13.08 -2.19 5.95
CA PRO A 72 -12.40 -3.48 6.08
C PRO A 72 -11.99 -4.05 4.72
N VAL A 73 -10.90 -4.80 4.70
CA VAL A 73 -10.31 -5.29 3.43
C VAL A 73 -11.35 -5.99 2.55
N ASN A 74 -12.21 -6.81 3.14
CA ASN A 74 -13.21 -7.61 2.41
C ASN A 74 -14.35 -6.78 1.81
N VAL A 75 -14.52 -5.53 2.22
CA VAL A 75 -15.58 -4.66 1.68
C VAL A 75 -15.05 -3.57 0.76
N ILE A 76 -13.75 -3.52 0.54
CA ILE A 76 -13.17 -2.57 -0.44
C ILE A 76 -13.70 -2.92 -1.82
N SER A 77 -14.32 -1.95 -2.49
CA SER A 77 -14.93 -2.13 -3.81
C SER A 77 -14.87 -0.83 -4.59
N ALA A 78 -15.05 -0.93 -5.90
CA ALA A 78 -15.14 0.25 -6.76
C ALA A 78 -16.26 1.19 -6.30
N GLU A 79 -17.40 0.62 -5.89
CA GLU A 79 -18.56 1.38 -5.41
C GLU A 79 -18.22 2.21 -4.17
N ARG A 80 -17.51 1.62 -3.20
CA ARG A 80 -17.13 2.33 -1.98
C ARG A 80 -16.02 3.35 -2.20
N LEU A 81 -15.20 3.15 -3.22
CA LEU A 81 -14.08 4.04 -3.55
C LEU A 81 -14.46 5.17 -4.49
N LYS A 82 -15.65 5.14 -5.08
CA LYS A 82 -16.05 6.14 -6.09
C LYS A 82 -16.10 7.57 -5.56
N LYS A 83 -16.22 7.76 -4.26
CA LYS A 83 -16.21 9.07 -3.61
C LYS A 83 -14.83 9.71 -3.52
N PHE A 84 -13.78 8.93 -3.74
CA PHE A 84 -12.41 9.43 -3.71
C PHE A 84 -11.91 9.70 -5.12
N ASP A 85 -11.19 10.81 -5.31
CA ASP A 85 -10.50 11.08 -6.56
C ASP A 85 -9.29 10.14 -6.67
N LYS A 86 -9.09 9.57 -7.85
CA LYS A 86 -7.99 8.61 -8.10
C LYS A 86 -6.60 9.23 -8.01
N ASN A 87 -6.51 10.54 -8.03
CA ASN A 87 -5.26 11.27 -7.85
C ASN A 87 -5.00 11.65 -6.38
N ASP A 88 -5.96 11.42 -5.49
CA ASP A 88 -5.80 11.69 -4.08
C ASP A 88 -4.88 10.65 -3.43
N GLY A 89 -4.02 11.11 -2.52
CA GLY A 89 -3.22 10.23 -1.69
C GLY A 89 -4.08 9.53 -0.64
N ILE A 90 -3.93 8.22 -0.53
CA ILE A 90 -4.67 7.39 0.43
C ILE A 90 -3.68 6.64 1.30
N LEU A 91 -3.92 6.65 2.61
CA LEU A 91 -3.17 5.86 3.57
C LEU A 91 -4.09 4.79 4.16
N THR A 92 -3.67 3.53 4.09
CA THR A 92 -4.38 2.44 4.76
C THR A 92 -3.73 2.11 6.09
N LEU A 93 -4.55 1.75 7.08
CA LEU A 93 -4.13 1.44 8.45
C LEU A 93 -4.65 0.07 8.89
N CYS A 94 -3.80 -0.65 9.61
CA CYS A 94 -4.20 -1.79 10.43
C CYS A 94 -3.32 -1.83 11.68
N ASN A 95 -3.09 -3.00 12.28
CA ASN A 95 -2.23 -3.10 13.46
C ASN A 95 -0.78 -3.49 13.12
N THR A 96 -0.59 -4.42 12.17
CA THR A 96 0.73 -4.99 11.87
C THR A 96 1.22 -4.71 10.45
N GLY A 97 0.47 -3.95 9.66
CA GLY A 97 0.83 -3.64 8.28
C GLY A 97 0.38 -4.67 7.24
N GLN A 98 0.06 -5.91 7.62
CA GLN A 98 -0.32 -6.96 6.67
C GLN A 98 -1.67 -6.67 6.00
N ARG A 99 -2.70 -6.38 6.80
CA ARG A 99 -4.03 -6.03 6.28
C ARG A 99 -4.00 -4.67 5.58
N ALA A 100 -3.20 -3.73 6.10
CA ALA A 100 -3.02 -2.42 5.49
C ALA A 100 -2.42 -2.56 4.09
N ARG A 101 -1.39 -3.40 3.94
CA ARG A 101 -0.80 -3.70 2.64
C ARG A 101 -1.81 -4.31 1.68
N ALA A 102 -2.55 -5.33 2.14
CA ALA A 102 -3.58 -5.98 1.32
C ALA A 102 -4.66 -4.98 0.89
N GLY A 103 -5.11 -4.12 1.80
CA GLY A 103 -6.07 -3.06 1.51
C GLY A 103 -5.52 -2.04 0.52
N ALA A 104 -4.27 -1.62 0.71
CA ALA A 104 -3.61 -0.69 -0.20
C ALA A 104 -3.51 -1.25 -1.62
N GLU A 105 -3.09 -2.49 -1.75
CA GLU A 105 -2.99 -3.15 -3.06
C GLU A 105 -4.35 -3.27 -3.74
N LYS A 106 -5.39 -3.58 -2.98
CA LYS A 106 -6.74 -3.67 -3.50
C LYS A 106 -7.23 -2.30 -3.99
N ILE A 107 -7.00 -1.23 -3.22
CA ILE A 107 -7.35 0.13 -3.62
C ILE A 107 -6.58 0.52 -4.89
N ALA A 108 -5.28 0.25 -4.94
CA ALA A 108 -4.45 0.55 -6.10
C ALA A 108 -4.95 -0.17 -7.35
N SER A 109 -5.48 -1.40 -7.21
CA SER A 109 -6.01 -2.17 -8.33
C SER A 109 -7.22 -1.49 -9.01
N PHE A 110 -7.88 -0.59 -8.33
CA PHE A 110 -9.00 0.21 -8.88
C PHE A 110 -8.55 1.51 -9.54
N GLY A 111 -7.23 1.69 -9.73
CA GLY A 111 -6.67 2.82 -10.47
C GLY A 111 -6.19 3.99 -9.63
N PHE A 112 -6.14 3.85 -8.31
CA PHE A 112 -5.56 4.86 -7.42
C PHE A 112 -4.03 4.81 -7.51
N LYS A 113 -3.40 5.96 -7.73
CA LYS A 113 -1.97 6.04 -8.05
C LYS A 113 -1.09 6.32 -6.83
N LYS A 114 -1.65 6.88 -5.77
CA LYS A 114 -0.92 7.32 -4.58
C LYS A 114 -1.47 6.62 -3.35
N VAL A 115 -1.13 5.35 -3.18
CA VAL A 115 -1.62 4.53 -2.07
C VAL A 115 -0.45 4.12 -1.19
N TYR A 116 -0.57 4.44 0.09
CA TYR A 116 0.46 4.22 1.10
C TYR A 116 -0.09 3.36 2.23
N TYR A 117 0.80 2.70 2.95
CA TYR A 117 0.46 2.02 4.20
C TYR A 117 1.62 2.13 5.17
N ILE A 118 1.32 1.95 6.45
CA ILE A 118 2.34 1.93 7.50
C ILE A 118 2.34 0.58 8.21
N ASP A 119 3.49 0.25 8.79
CA ASP A 119 3.67 -0.94 9.61
C ASP A 119 3.51 -0.51 11.08
N GLY A 120 2.29 -0.60 11.59
CA GLY A 120 1.97 -0.16 12.94
C GLY A 120 0.53 0.27 13.09
N THR A 121 0.17 0.66 14.31
CA THR A 121 -1.19 1.06 14.64
C THR A 121 -1.45 2.54 14.34
N TYR A 122 -2.72 2.93 14.30
CA TYR A 122 -3.11 4.33 14.10
C TYR A 122 -2.54 5.28 15.17
N SER A 123 -2.26 4.77 16.36
CA SER A 123 -1.69 5.57 17.44
C SER A 123 -0.32 6.15 17.10
N THR A 124 0.41 5.51 16.17
CA THR A 124 1.73 5.97 15.74
C THR A 124 1.68 7.24 14.90
N ILE A 125 0.53 7.59 14.37
CA ILE A 125 0.34 8.79 13.53
C ILE A 125 -0.56 9.85 14.16
N LEU A 126 -0.93 9.66 15.40
CA LEU A 126 -1.67 10.67 16.17
C LEU A 126 -0.85 11.90 16.46
#